data_ce4e9fa6b3f18e6582ccf23610d3cd1f
#
_entry.id   ce4e9fa6b3f18e6582ccf23610d3cd1f
#
_cell.length_a   1.000
_cell.length_b   1.000
_cell.length_c   1.000
_cell.angle_alpha   90.00
_cell.angle_beta   90.00
_cell.angle_gamma   90.00
#
_symmetry.space_group_name_H-M   'P 1'
#
loop_
_entity.id
_entity.type
_entity.pdbx_description
1 polymer ?
#
loop_
_entity_poly.entity_id
_entity_poly.type
_entity_poly.pdbx_seq_one_letter_code
_entity_poly.pdbx_strand_id
1 'polypeptide(L)'
;MKASTCYDLLTENFRIVDFSFALPYTYVLIEGKRGKSLGVAMSLVEDVVDYDVSFKDVSVEEFLKGLESFNIVERCLGFATLNAISQYHMRKFENVDVFEEMVAEGVKRVAVVGNIKPLVAKLKKNFDVVVFERNPKLRCQALSDCFEYELLPKFDAVFVSGTALVNGTLRLIIDRAKNAKFKVLIGPTAQIHPKLAEGLTHLASMRVVDIDKALMGLKLGSWRIFESACEKYTVKVDY
;
A
#
# COMPACT_ATOMS: atom_id res chain seq x y z
N MET A 1 1.16 -6.12 -10.47
CA MET A 1 1.72 -4.91 -11.13
C MET A 1 2.97 -5.35 -11.85
N LYS A 2 3.18 -4.94 -13.09
CA LYS A 2 4.37 -5.32 -13.86
C LYS A 2 5.47 -4.29 -13.67
N ALA A 3 6.73 -4.73 -13.61
CA ALA A 3 7.89 -3.83 -13.55
C ALA A 3 7.88 -2.84 -14.73
N SER A 4 7.45 -3.28 -15.92
CA SER A 4 7.34 -2.43 -17.11
C SER A 4 6.43 -1.20 -16.95
N THR A 5 5.38 -1.28 -16.13
CA THR A 5 4.48 -0.15 -15.85
C THR A 5 5.14 0.94 -14.99
N CYS A 6 6.26 0.64 -14.35
CA CYS A 6 6.97 1.57 -13.47
C CYS A 6 8.05 2.39 -14.22
N TYR A 7 8.40 2.00 -15.44
CA TYR A 7 9.45 2.67 -16.21
C TYR A 7 9.18 4.15 -16.49
N ASP A 8 7.90 4.53 -16.63
CA ASP A 8 7.52 5.94 -16.81
C ASP A 8 7.87 6.83 -15.60
N LEU A 9 8.08 6.22 -14.43
CA LEU A 9 8.53 6.93 -13.23
C LEU A 9 10.07 6.94 -13.10
N LEU A 10 10.80 6.15 -13.88
CA LEU A 10 12.26 6.13 -13.88
C LEU A 10 12.82 7.25 -14.79
N THR A 11 12.49 8.50 -14.47
CA THR A 11 12.87 9.68 -15.25
C THR A 11 14.35 10.08 -15.08
N GLU A 12 15.05 9.43 -14.14
CA GLU A 12 16.46 9.63 -13.82
C GLU A 12 17.04 8.40 -13.15
N ASN A 13 18.36 8.33 -13.05
CA ASN A 13 19.04 7.26 -12.33
C ASN A 13 18.90 7.49 -10.81
N PHE A 14 18.31 6.53 -10.12
CA PHE A 14 18.23 6.49 -8.67
C PHE A 14 19.30 5.57 -8.09
N ARG A 15 19.85 5.97 -6.94
CA ARG A 15 20.77 5.14 -6.16
C ARG A 15 20.06 4.65 -4.89
N ILE A 16 20.17 3.38 -4.57
CA ILE A 16 19.75 2.86 -3.26
C ILE A 16 20.78 3.33 -2.22
N VAL A 17 20.32 3.98 -1.16
CA VAL A 17 21.16 4.51 -0.07
C VAL A 17 21.12 3.59 1.14
N ASP A 18 19.93 3.07 1.47
CA ASP A 18 19.70 2.16 2.59
C ASP A 18 18.45 1.32 2.32
N PHE A 19 18.42 0.10 2.82
CA PHE A 19 17.27 -0.79 2.70
C PHE A 19 17.32 -1.88 3.77
N SER A 20 16.17 -2.44 4.08
CA SER A 20 16.09 -3.64 4.93
C SER A 20 14.76 -4.32 4.78
N PHE A 21 14.78 -5.65 4.78
CA PHE A 21 13.61 -6.46 5.09
C PHE A 21 13.45 -6.46 6.62
N ALA A 22 12.65 -5.54 7.13
CA ALA A 22 12.48 -5.26 8.55
C ALA A 22 11.02 -5.44 9.00
N LEU A 23 10.78 -5.52 10.29
CA LEU A 23 9.45 -5.63 10.87
C LEU A 23 9.03 -4.31 11.52
N PRO A 24 7.77 -3.90 11.36
CA PRO A 24 6.72 -4.51 10.53
C PRO A 24 6.79 -4.13 9.05
N TYR A 25 7.71 -3.23 8.65
CA TYR A 25 7.83 -2.75 7.27
C TYR A 25 9.24 -2.93 6.73
N THR A 26 9.32 -3.55 5.56
CA THR A 26 10.46 -3.45 4.64
C THR A 26 10.55 -2.02 4.13
N TYR A 27 11.77 -1.48 4.03
CA TYR A 27 11.96 -0.14 3.50
C TYR A 27 13.09 -0.10 2.47
N VAL A 28 13.01 0.88 1.58
CA VAL A 28 14.06 1.24 0.64
C VAL A 28 14.18 2.77 0.62
N LEU A 29 15.39 3.27 0.88
CA LEU A 29 15.76 4.67 0.76
C LEU A 29 16.52 4.86 -0.56
N ILE A 30 15.97 5.66 -1.45
CA ILE A 30 16.61 6.04 -2.70
C ILE A 30 17.11 7.49 -2.67
N GLU A 31 18.05 7.79 -3.52
CA GLU A 31 18.53 9.16 -3.79
C GLU A 31 18.52 9.42 -5.30
N GLY A 32 17.93 10.54 -5.68
CA GLY A 32 17.94 11.10 -7.02
C GLY A 32 18.44 12.54 -7.01
N LYS A 33 18.40 13.23 -8.15
CA LYS A 33 18.90 14.62 -8.29
C LYS A 33 18.24 15.61 -7.35
N ARG A 34 16.99 15.37 -6.94
CA ARG A 34 16.19 16.25 -6.07
C ARG A 34 16.25 15.89 -4.60
N GLY A 35 17.12 14.95 -4.20
CA GLY A 35 17.29 14.47 -2.84
C GLY A 35 16.77 13.05 -2.62
N LYS A 36 16.57 12.69 -1.36
CA LYS A 36 16.22 11.35 -0.93
C LYS A 36 14.71 11.14 -0.86
N SER A 37 14.29 9.88 -0.99
CA SER A 37 12.90 9.44 -0.80
C SER A 37 12.88 8.05 -0.18
N LEU A 38 11.97 7.85 0.78
CA LEU A 38 11.82 6.61 1.52
C LEU A 38 10.47 5.97 1.22
N GLY A 39 10.50 4.74 0.71
CA GLY A 39 9.31 3.92 0.50
C GLY A 39 9.26 2.73 1.44
N VAL A 40 8.06 2.32 1.80
CA VAL A 40 7.84 1.18 2.69
C VAL A 40 6.83 0.19 2.12
N ALA A 41 6.99 -1.08 2.48
CA ALA A 41 6.02 -2.13 2.22
C ALA A 41 5.88 -3.03 3.45
N MET A 42 4.67 -3.45 3.78
CA MET A 42 4.44 -4.39 4.89
C MET A 42 5.19 -5.69 4.63
N SER A 43 5.97 -6.14 5.62
CA SER A 43 6.68 -7.41 5.56
C SER A 43 5.73 -8.55 5.89
N LEU A 44 5.27 -9.28 4.87
CA LEU A 44 4.33 -10.40 5.02
C LEU A 44 5.08 -11.67 5.42
N VAL A 45 5.61 -11.68 6.65
CA VAL A 45 6.45 -12.78 7.15
C VAL A 45 5.74 -14.12 7.22
N GLU A 46 4.41 -14.11 7.37
CA GLU A 46 3.59 -15.32 7.36
C GLU A 46 3.53 -16.03 6.00
N ASP A 47 3.90 -15.32 4.93
CA ASP A 47 3.93 -15.84 3.56
C ASP A 47 5.35 -16.13 3.07
N VAL A 48 6.37 -15.92 3.89
CA VAL A 48 7.75 -16.23 3.52
C VAL A 48 7.96 -17.74 3.56
N VAL A 49 8.24 -18.31 2.39
CA VAL A 49 8.57 -19.73 2.23
C VAL A 49 10.09 -19.91 2.18
N ASP A 50 10.79 -18.93 1.56
CA ASP A 50 12.22 -18.91 1.39
C ASP A 50 12.75 -17.49 1.58
N TYR A 51 13.87 -17.35 2.30
CA TYR A 51 14.56 -16.08 2.52
C TYR A 51 15.67 -15.81 1.50
N ASP A 52 16.06 -16.80 0.71
CA ASP A 52 17.05 -16.62 -0.34
C ASP A 52 16.46 -15.79 -1.49
N VAL A 53 17.12 -14.68 -1.80
CA VAL A 53 16.74 -13.77 -2.87
C VAL A 53 17.59 -14.00 -4.11
N SER A 54 17.01 -13.79 -5.27
CA SER A 54 17.66 -13.98 -6.57
C SER A 54 18.28 -12.71 -7.16
N PHE A 55 18.27 -11.59 -6.44
CA PHE A 55 18.84 -10.33 -6.88
C PHE A 55 20.34 -10.45 -7.14
N LYS A 56 20.79 -9.94 -8.31
CA LYS A 56 22.19 -9.98 -8.71
C LYS A 56 23.05 -8.90 -8.06
N ASP A 57 22.43 -7.78 -7.75
CA ASP A 57 23.07 -6.61 -7.13
C ASP A 57 22.03 -5.78 -6.34
N VAL A 58 22.52 -4.72 -5.68
CA VAL A 58 21.69 -3.76 -4.95
C VAL A 58 21.48 -2.56 -5.87
N SER A 59 20.51 -2.67 -6.77
CA SER A 59 20.09 -1.60 -7.66
C SER A 59 18.57 -1.45 -7.68
N VAL A 60 18.09 -0.29 -8.11
CA VAL A 60 16.67 -0.01 -8.28
C VAL A 60 16.05 -0.97 -9.30
N GLU A 61 16.76 -1.20 -10.38
CA GLU A 61 16.34 -2.09 -11.47
C GLU A 61 16.18 -3.54 -10.99
N GLU A 62 17.13 -4.03 -10.19
CA GLU A 62 17.04 -5.39 -9.63
C GLU A 62 15.89 -5.49 -8.63
N PHE A 63 15.74 -4.52 -7.72
CA PHE A 63 14.67 -4.57 -6.73
C PHE A 63 13.28 -4.46 -7.38
N LEU A 64 13.12 -3.69 -8.46
CA LEU A 64 11.85 -3.61 -9.18
C LEU A 64 11.45 -4.94 -9.85
N LYS A 65 12.38 -5.85 -10.17
CA LYS A 65 12.04 -7.21 -10.62
C LYS A 65 11.27 -7.98 -9.55
N GLY A 66 11.48 -7.66 -8.28
CA GLY A 66 10.72 -8.22 -7.16
C GLY A 66 9.20 -8.01 -7.25
N LEU A 67 8.71 -7.01 -7.99
CA LEU A 67 7.28 -6.79 -8.20
C LEU A 67 6.57 -7.99 -8.85
N GLU A 68 7.30 -8.77 -9.63
CA GLU A 68 6.79 -9.95 -10.35
C GLU A 68 7.26 -11.27 -9.73
N SER A 69 8.11 -11.23 -8.71
CA SER A 69 8.63 -12.41 -8.03
C SER A 69 7.53 -13.15 -7.24
N PHE A 70 7.71 -14.46 -7.08
CA PHE A 70 6.93 -15.27 -6.16
C PHE A 70 7.58 -15.36 -4.76
N ASN A 71 8.80 -14.85 -4.60
CA ASN A 71 9.45 -14.71 -3.30
C ASN A 71 8.94 -13.44 -2.61
N ILE A 72 8.37 -13.58 -1.42
CA ILE A 72 7.74 -12.47 -0.69
C ILE A 72 8.77 -11.45 -0.21
N VAL A 73 10.00 -11.83 0.10
CA VAL A 73 11.07 -10.90 0.48
C VAL A 73 11.39 -9.98 -0.69
N GLU A 74 11.55 -10.55 -1.88
CA GLU A 74 11.77 -9.79 -3.11
C GLU A 74 10.59 -8.86 -3.44
N ARG A 75 9.35 -9.35 -3.27
CA ARG A 75 8.17 -8.51 -3.48
C ARG A 75 8.11 -7.34 -2.51
N CYS A 76 8.41 -7.55 -1.23
CA CYS A 76 8.44 -6.47 -0.25
C CYS A 76 9.48 -5.40 -0.63
N LEU A 77 10.70 -5.82 -1.04
CA LEU A 77 11.74 -4.90 -1.51
C LEU A 77 11.33 -4.19 -2.81
N GLY A 78 10.72 -4.92 -3.76
CA GLY A 78 10.20 -4.35 -5.00
C GLY A 78 9.15 -3.27 -4.76
N PHE A 79 8.14 -3.54 -3.91
CA PHE A 79 7.10 -2.57 -3.58
C PHE A 79 7.62 -1.41 -2.73
N ALA A 80 8.55 -1.62 -1.81
CA ALA A 80 9.20 -0.54 -1.07
C ALA A 80 9.99 0.38 -2.03
N THR A 81 10.69 -0.19 -3.02
CA THR A 81 11.40 0.58 -4.05
C THR A 81 10.42 1.39 -4.92
N LEU A 82 9.36 0.77 -5.41
CA LEU A 82 8.32 1.45 -6.18
C LEU A 82 7.68 2.59 -5.38
N ASN A 83 7.40 2.37 -4.11
CA ASN A 83 6.87 3.36 -3.20
C ASN A 83 7.84 4.53 -2.99
N ALA A 84 9.15 4.26 -2.84
CA ALA A 84 10.17 5.31 -2.75
C ALA A 84 10.21 6.18 -4.01
N ILE A 85 10.18 5.57 -5.20
CA ILE A 85 10.14 6.29 -6.50
C ILE A 85 8.84 7.10 -6.62
N SER A 86 7.70 6.50 -6.27
CA SER A 86 6.40 7.17 -6.29
C SER A 86 6.39 8.40 -5.41
N GLN A 87 6.85 8.29 -4.16
CA GLN A 87 6.92 9.40 -3.21
C GLN A 87 7.91 10.50 -3.66
N TYR A 88 8.99 10.13 -4.36
CA TYR A 88 9.92 11.08 -4.94
C TYR A 88 9.25 11.99 -5.97
N HIS A 89 8.28 11.48 -6.72
CA HIS A 89 7.52 12.24 -7.73
C HIS A 89 6.30 12.96 -7.15
N MET A 90 5.73 12.44 -6.07
CA MET A 90 4.53 13.01 -5.41
C MET A 90 4.89 14.09 -4.40
N ARG A 91 5.19 15.33 -4.88
CA ARG A 91 5.59 16.45 -4.02
C ARG A 91 4.43 17.27 -3.49
N LYS A 92 3.38 17.39 -4.27
CA LYS A 92 2.16 18.12 -3.93
C LYS A 92 0.98 17.26 -4.33
N PHE A 93 -0.01 17.18 -3.47
CA PHE A 93 -1.28 16.54 -3.74
C PHE A 93 -2.37 17.31 -3.00
N GLU A 94 -3.52 17.32 -3.61
CA GLU A 94 -4.72 17.85 -3.03
C GLU A 94 -5.32 16.77 -2.14
N ASN A 95 -5.42 17.05 -0.83
CA ASN A 95 -6.07 16.12 0.09
C ASN A 95 -7.58 16.21 -0.10
N VAL A 96 -8.22 15.06 -0.28
CA VAL A 96 -9.67 14.94 -0.37
C VAL A 96 -10.22 14.17 0.84
N ASP A 97 -11.43 14.50 1.29
CA ASP A 97 -12.11 13.72 2.30
C ASP A 97 -13.04 12.67 1.65
N VAL A 98 -12.49 11.48 1.44
CA VAL A 98 -13.25 10.37 0.85
C VAL A 98 -14.49 9.98 1.67
N PHE A 99 -14.51 10.26 2.99
CA PHE A 99 -15.69 9.97 3.82
C PHE A 99 -16.83 10.94 3.52
N GLU A 100 -16.53 12.24 3.37
CA GLU A 100 -17.52 13.25 2.98
C GLU A 100 -18.08 12.92 1.58
N GLU A 101 -17.22 12.56 0.63
CA GLU A 101 -17.66 12.15 -0.70
C GLU A 101 -18.56 10.91 -0.67
N MET A 102 -18.20 9.89 0.13
CA MET A 102 -19.04 8.69 0.28
C MET A 102 -20.41 8.99 0.87
N VAL A 103 -20.49 9.90 1.85
CA VAL A 103 -21.77 10.34 2.45
C VAL A 103 -22.61 11.09 1.41
N ALA A 104 -22.00 12.02 0.66
CA ALA A 104 -22.67 12.78 -0.39
C ALA A 104 -23.22 11.87 -1.51
N GLU A 105 -22.50 10.80 -1.85
CA GLU A 105 -22.90 9.81 -2.86
C GLU A 105 -23.87 8.73 -2.34
N GLY A 106 -24.31 8.83 -1.10
CA GLY A 106 -25.30 7.93 -0.49
C GLY A 106 -24.79 6.50 -0.29
N VAL A 107 -23.48 6.31 -0.08
CA VAL A 107 -22.88 5.01 0.24
C VAL A 107 -23.51 4.46 1.52
N LYS A 108 -23.87 3.18 1.54
CA LYS A 108 -24.44 2.49 2.70
C LYS A 108 -23.56 1.33 3.16
N ARG A 109 -23.11 0.50 2.24
CA ARG A 109 -22.39 -0.74 2.53
C ARG A 109 -20.92 -0.64 2.13
N VAL A 110 -20.03 -0.86 3.08
CA VAL A 110 -18.59 -0.71 2.91
C VAL A 110 -17.89 -2.03 3.24
N ALA A 111 -17.06 -2.52 2.30
CA ALA A 111 -16.13 -3.60 2.57
C ALA A 111 -14.76 -3.04 2.98
N VAL A 112 -14.10 -3.70 3.94
CA VAL A 112 -12.71 -3.44 4.29
C VAL A 112 -11.93 -4.74 4.14
N VAL A 113 -10.99 -4.76 3.20
CA VAL A 113 -10.08 -5.89 2.98
C VAL A 113 -8.77 -5.62 3.70
N GLY A 114 -8.52 -6.39 4.75
CA GLY A 114 -7.51 -6.18 5.77
C GLY A 114 -8.09 -5.53 7.04
N ASN A 115 -7.85 -6.12 8.22
CA ASN A 115 -8.46 -5.67 9.49
C ASN A 115 -7.76 -4.43 10.05
N ILE A 116 -7.94 -3.27 9.41
CA ILE A 116 -7.40 -1.97 9.83
C ILE A 116 -8.31 -1.38 10.90
N LYS A 117 -8.12 -1.79 12.16
CA LYS A 117 -9.01 -1.44 13.29
C LYS A 117 -9.39 0.03 13.41
N PRO A 118 -8.46 1.03 13.29
CA PRO A 118 -8.83 2.44 13.37
C PRO A 118 -9.78 2.89 12.24
N LEU A 119 -9.54 2.39 11.02
CA LEU A 119 -10.41 2.66 9.87
C LEU A 119 -11.80 2.05 10.07
N VAL A 120 -11.85 0.78 10.47
CA VAL A 120 -13.11 0.07 10.73
C VAL A 120 -13.93 0.79 11.78
N ALA A 121 -13.31 1.24 12.88
CA ALA A 121 -13.99 1.99 13.93
C ALA A 121 -14.54 3.34 13.43
N LYS A 122 -13.83 4.02 12.53
CA LYS A 122 -14.29 5.28 11.91
C LYS A 122 -15.47 5.02 10.96
N LEU A 123 -15.36 4.01 10.08
CA LEU A 123 -16.39 3.68 9.09
C LEU A 123 -17.71 3.22 9.73
N LYS A 124 -17.65 2.41 10.77
CA LYS A 124 -18.86 1.90 11.50
C LYS A 124 -19.73 2.98 12.12
N LYS A 125 -19.26 4.22 12.20
CA LYS A 125 -20.09 5.34 12.70
C LYS A 125 -21.18 5.74 11.71
N ASN A 126 -20.95 5.54 10.41
CA ASN A 126 -21.85 6.05 9.37
C ASN A 126 -22.28 4.99 8.34
N PHE A 127 -21.63 3.82 8.32
CA PHE A 127 -21.83 2.81 7.28
C PHE A 127 -22.04 1.41 7.87
N ASP A 128 -22.72 0.54 7.10
CA ASP A 128 -22.72 -0.91 7.34
C ASP A 128 -21.40 -1.49 6.83
N VAL A 129 -20.56 -1.99 7.75
CA VAL A 129 -19.18 -2.37 7.46
C VAL A 129 -18.96 -3.86 7.63
N VAL A 130 -18.49 -4.51 6.58
CA VAL A 130 -18.00 -5.88 6.60
C VAL A 130 -16.49 -5.89 6.40
N VAL A 131 -15.78 -6.61 7.25
CA VAL A 131 -14.32 -6.71 7.24
C VAL A 131 -13.91 -8.11 6.79
N PHE A 132 -12.94 -8.18 5.89
CA PHE A 132 -12.30 -9.42 5.46
C PHE A 132 -10.85 -9.41 5.92
N GLU A 133 -10.37 -10.54 6.46
CA GLU A 133 -8.99 -10.68 6.89
C GLU A 133 -8.47 -12.09 6.60
N ARG A 134 -7.39 -12.15 5.85
CA ARG A 134 -6.75 -13.40 5.44
C ARG A 134 -6.02 -14.08 6.59
N ASN A 135 -5.25 -13.29 7.36
CA ASN A 135 -4.45 -13.83 8.45
C ASN A 135 -5.36 -14.25 9.63
N PRO A 136 -5.46 -15.55 9.97
CA PRO A 136 -6.32 -16.02 11.06
C PRO A 136 -6.00 -15.38 12.41
N LYS A 137 -4.74 -15.02 12.66
CA LYS A 137 -4.29 -14.37 13.90
C LYS A 137 -4.80 -12.94 14.04
N LEU A 138 -5.08 -12.26 12.92
CA LEU A 138 -5.56 -10.87 12.88
C LEU A 138 -7.06 -10.79 12.62
N ARG A 139 -7.72 -11.90 12.28
CA ARG A 139 -9.12 -11.96 11.83
C ARG A 139 -10.10 -11.44 12.88
N CYS A 140 -9.97 -11.85 14.13
CA CYS A 140 -10.94 -11.52 15.19
C CYS A 140 -12.38 -11.85 14.74
N GLN A 141 -13.23 -10.81 14.57
CA GLN A 141 -14.62 -10.93 14.08
C GLN A 141 -14.76 -10.71 12.57
N ALA A 142 -13.65 -10.51 11.85
CA ALA A 142 -13.69 -10.36 10.40
C ALA A 142 -14.01 -11.69 9.71
N LEU A 143 -14.59 -11.60 8.52
CA LEU A 143 -14.77 -12.76 7.65
C LEU A 143 -13.43 -13.21 7.07
N SER A 144 -13.34 -14.48 6.68
CA SER A 144 -12.20 -14.94 5.88
C SER A 144 -12.24 -14.30 4.50
N ASP A 145 -11.07 -14.07 3.93
CA ASP A 145 -10.87 -13.60 2.55
C ASP A 145 -11.54 -14.48 1.50
N CYS A 146 -11.75 -15.77 1.76
CA CYS A 146 -12.46 -16.67 0.85
C CYS A 146 -13.89 -16.22 0.50
N PHE A 147 -14.54 -15.41 1.36
CA PHE A 147 -15.86 -14.82 1.11
C PHE A 147 -15.82 -13.56 0.24
N GLU A 148 -14.66 -12.99 -0.05
CA GLU A 148 -14.52 -11.79 -0.88
C GLU A 148 -15.12 -12.01 -2.26
N TYR A 149 -14.87 -13.16 -2.87
CA TYR A 149 -15.37 -13.47 -4.20
C TYR A 149 -16.89 -13.35 -4.32
N GLU A 150 -17.62 -13.84 -3.33
CA GLU A 150 -19.09 -13.80 -3.31
C GLU A 150 -19.64 -12.42 -2.90
N LEU A 151 -19.01 -11.79 -1.89
CA LEU A 151 -19.60 -10.67 -1.21
C LEU A 151 -19.21 -9.30 -1.78
N LEU A 152 -17.98 -9.14 -2.32
CA LEU A 152 -17.50 -7.84 -2.83
C LEU A 152 -18.43 -7.16 -3.84
N PRO A 153 -19.13 -7.88 -4.76
CA PRO A 153 -20.07 -7.25 -5.68
C PRO A 153 -21.27 -6.55 -5.01
N LYS A 154 -21.50 -6.79 -3.71
CA LYS A 154 -22.65 -6.29 -2.95
C LYS A 154 -22.36 -4.98 -2.21
N PHE A 155 -21.15 -4.40 -2.34
CA PHE A 155 -20.73 -3.21 -1.61
C PHE A 155 -20.68 -1.97 -2.52
N ASP A 156 -21.01 -0.82 -1.93
CA ASP A 156 -20.98 0.50 -2.59
C ASP A 156 -19.56 1.09 -2.58
N ALA A 157 -18.77 0.73 -1.55
CA ALA A 157 -17.39 1.14 -1.39
C ALA A 157 -16.51 -0.01 -0.86
N VAL A 158 -15.25 -0.05 -1.30
CA VAL A 158 -14.27 -1.04 -0.86
C VAL A 158 -12.96 -0.34 -0.49
N PHE A 159 -12.52 -0.52 0.76
CA PHE A 159 -11.20 -0.13 1.24
C PHE A 159 -10.30 -1.35 1.24
N VAL A 160 -9.16 -1.25 0.58
CA VAL A 160 -8.21 -2.37 0.44
C VAL A 160 -6.89 -1.99 1.09
N SER A 161 -6.39 -2.82 1.98
CA SER A 161 -5.05 -2.65 2.55
C SER A 161 -3.98 -2.67 1.45
N GLY A 162 -3.01 -1.78 1.53
CA GLY A 162 -1.85 -1.78 0.63
C GLY A 162 -1.09 -3.11 0.57
N THR A 163 -1.25 -3.97 1.59
CA THR A 163 -0.69 -5.34 1.59
C THR A 163 -1.17 -6.20 0.42
N ALA A 164 -2.36 -5.87 -0.15
CA ALA A 164 -2.89 -6.54 -1.34
C ALA A 164 -2.01 -6.34 -2.60
N LEU A 165 -1.16 -5.30 -2.63
CA LEU A 165 -0.12 -5.16 -3.64
C LEU A 165 0.93 -6.26 -3.50
N VAL A 166 1.47 -6.42 -2.29
CA VAL A 166 2.55 -7.37 -2.00
C VAL A 166 2.10 -8.81 -2.20
N ASN A 167 0.93 -9.20 -1.68
CA ASN A 167 0.41 -10.57 -1.84
C ASN A 167 -0.24 -10.84 -3.21
N GLY A 168 -0.37 -9.81 -4.07
CA GLY A 168 -0.85 -9.95 -5.44
C GLY A 168 -2.36 -10.04 -5.60
N THR A 169 -3.16 -9.82 -4.53
CA THR A 169 -4.63 -9.97 -4.58
C THR A 169 -5.37 -8.71 -5.03
N LEU A 170 -4.70 -7.54 -5.08
CA LEU A 170 -5.35 -6.26 -5.36
C LEU A 170 -6.20 -6.28 -6.64
N ARG A 171 -5.67 -6.82 -7.75
CA ARG A 171 -6.40 -6.86 -9.02
C ARG A 171 -7.68 -7.69 -8.92
N LEU A 172 -7.62 -8.85 -8.27
CA LEU A 172 -8.77 -9.73 -8.07
C LEU A 172 -9.86 -9.04 -7.24
N ILE A 173 -9.46 -8.30 -6.20
CA ILE A 173 -10.37 -7.55 -5.34
C ILE A 173 -11.06 -6.43 -6.14
N ILE A 174 -10.30 -5.65 -6.92
CA ILE A 174 -10.84 -4.55 -7.74
C ILE A 174 -11.82 -5.09 -8.79
N ASP A 175 -11.45 -6.16 -9.50
CA ASP A 175 -12.28 -6.76 -10.54
C ASP A 175 -13.59 -7.33 -9.95
N ARG A 176 -13.53 -7.82 -8.72
CA ARG A 176 -14.72 -8.32 -8.00
C ARG A 176 -15.59 -7.19 -7.45
N ALA A 177 -14.99 -6.10 -7.01
CA ALA A 177 -15.68 -4.90 -6.52
C ALA A 177 -16.18 -3.98 -7.66
N LYS A 178 -16.57 -4.54 -8.81
CA LYS A 178 -16.95 -3.77 -10.02
C LYS A 178 -18.10 -2.80 -9.81
N ASN A 179 -19.02 -3.09 -8.88
CA ASN A 179 -20.18 -2.25 -8.57
C ASN A 179 -19.85 -1.15 -7.56
N ALA A 180 -18.70 -1.22 -6.87
CA ALA A 180 -18.30 -0.23 -5.90
C ALA A 180 -17.95 1.11 -6.59
N LYS A 181 -18.59 2.19 -6.15
CA LYS A 181 -18.31 3.56 -6.59
C LYS A 181 -16.95 4.04 -6.06
N PHE A 182 -16.57 3.60 -4.86
CA PHE A 182 -15.31 3.93 -4.21
C PHE A 182 -14.45 2.69 -4.03
N LYS A 183 -13.25 2.74 -4.59
CA LYS A 183 -12.22 1.69 -4.48
C LYS A 183 -10.95 2.35 -3.96
N VAL A 184 -10.73 2.25 -2.66
CA VAL A 184 -9.69 3.00 -1.94
C VAL A 184 -8.57 2.05 -1.54
N LEU A 185 -7.36 2.28 -2.02
CA LEU A 185 -6.18 1.60 -1.50
C LEU A 185 -5.64 2.38 -0.31
N ILE A 186 -5.42 1.71 0.83
CA ILE A 186 -5.10 2.40 2.07
C ILE A 186 -3.95 1.77 2.86
N GLY A 187 -3.22 2.61 3.57
CA GLY A 187 -2.15 2.22 4.49
C GLY A 187 -0.74 2.55 3.99
N PRO A 188 0.30 2.33 4.81
CA PRO A 188 1.67 2.72 4.47
C PRO A 188 2.21 2.07 3.19
N THR A 189 1.80 0.83 2.89
CA THR A 189 2.19 0.13 1.66
C THR A 189 1.52 0.72 0.41
N ALA A 190 0.49 1.56 0.56
CA ALA A 190 -0.26 2.17 -0.54
C ALA A 190 0.39 3.47 -1.08
N GLN A 191 1.70 3.62 -0.97
CA GLN A 191 2.46 4.80 -1.40
C GLN A 191 2.69 4.88 -2.92
N ILE A 192 2.02 4.04 -3.71
CA ILE A 192 2.16 4.05 -5.18
C ILE A 192 1.72 5.39 -5.79
N HIS A 193 2.29 5.74 -6.94
CA HIS A 193 1.88 6.92 -7.70
C HIS A 193 0.46 6.72 -8.28
N PRO A 194 -0.41 7.77 -8.31
CA PRO A 194 -1.77 7.65 -8.87
C PRO A 194 -1.82 7.08 -10.28
N LYS A 195 -0.85 7.37 -11.14
CA LYS A 195 -0.73 6.79 -12.50
C LYS A 195 -0.63 5.26 -12.52
N LEU A 196 -0.27 4.64 -11.40
CA LEU A 196 -0.15 3.17 -11.28
C LEU A 196 -1.39 2.53 -10.63
N ALA A 197 -2.36 3.34 -10.27
CA ALA A 197 -3.52 2.95 -9.46
C ALA A 197 -4.73 2.55 -10.30
N GLU A 198 -4.51 1.87 -11.43
CA GLU A 198 -5.57 1.44 -12.35
C GLU A 198 -6.70 0.69 -11.63
N GLY A 199 -7.94 1.11 -11.86
CA GLY A 199 -9.14 0.54 -11.27
C GLY A 199 -9.46 1.02 -9.84
N LEU A 200 -8.59 1.82 -9.23
CA LEU A 200 -8.82 2.48 -7.95
C LEU A 200 -9.41 3.88 -8.18
N THR A 201 -10.14 4.39 -7.21
CA THR A 201 -10.66 5.78 -7.22
C THR A 201 -9.85 6.69 -6.30
N HIS A 202 -9.24 6.13 -5.24
CA HIS A 202 -8.49 6.90 -4.26
C HIS A 202 -7.28 6.12 -3.76
N LEU A 203 -6.24 6.87 -3.40
CA LEU A 203 -5.10 6.40 -2.62
C LEU A 203 -5.07 7.14 -1.30
N ALA A 204 -5.09 6.41 -0.18
CA ALA A 204 -4.99 6.95 1.17
C ALA A 204 -3.74 6.38 1.84
N SER A 205 -2.68 7.18 1.97
CA SER A 205 -1.40 6.70 2.48
C SER A 205 -0.70 7.74 3.36
N MET A 206 0.59 7.65 3.48
CA MET A 206 1.43 8.58 4.21
C MET A 206 2.73 8.87 3.45
N ARG A 207 3.20 10.11 3.55
CA ARG A 207 4.48 10.56 3.02
C ARG A 207 5.47 10.72 4.17
N VAL A 208 6.68 10.23 4.00
CA VAL A 208 7.76 10.47 4.94
C VAL A 208 8.26 11.90 4.76
N VAL A 209 8.25 12.68 5.86
CA VAL A 209 8.72 14.08 5.90
C VAL A 209 10.01 14.24 6.69
N ASP A 210 10.30 13.33 7.63
CA ASP A 210 11.54 13.25 8.38
C ASP A 210 12.16 11.87 8.17
N ILE A 211 13.10 11.78 7.22
CA ILE A 211 13.72 10.51 6.81
C ILE A 211 14.51 9.87 7.95
N ASP A 212 15.29 10.67 8.69
CA ASP A 212 16.16 10.12 9.75
C ASP A 212 15.32 9.53 10.90
N LYS A 213 14.27 10.22 11.30
CA LYS A 213 13.34 9.75 12.30
C LYS A 213 12.54 8.54 11.81
N ALA A 214 12.13 8.53 10.54
CA ALA A 214 11.44 7.39 9.93
C ALA A 214 12.33 6.14 9.93
N LEU A 215 13.59 6.28 9.50
CA LEU A 215 14.57 5.18 9.52
C LEU A 215 14.81 4.66 10.94
N MET A 216 14.93 5.55 11.92
CA MET A 216 15.06 5.13 13.32
C MET A 216 13.85 4.30 13.76
N GLY A 217 12.63 4.75 13.42
CA GLY A 217 11.40 4.02 13.72
C GLY A 217 11.35 2.64 13.06
N LEU A 218 11.72 2.55 11.78
CA LEU A 218 11.73 1.31 11.01
C LEU A 218 12.78 0.32 11.53
N LYS A 219 14.00 0.79 11.82
CA LYS A 219 15.09 -0.05 12.37
C LYS A 219 14.79 -0.57 13.78
N LEU A 220 14.05 0.20 14.59
CA LEU A 220 13.59 -0.21 15.91
C LEU A 220 12.28 -1.02 15.91
N GLY A 221 11.62 -1.20 14.75
CA GLY A 221 10.30 -1.80 14.66
C GLY A 221 9.21 -0.98 15.35
N SER A 222 9.41 0.32 15.54
CA SER A 222 8.52 1.23 16.26
C SER A 222 7.57 1.96 15.32
N TRP A 223 6.33 1.48 15.24
CA TRP A 223 5.27 2.15 14.49
C TRP A 223 5.07 3.61 14.91
N ARG A 224 5.06 3.88 16.22
CA ARG A 224 4.82 5.24 16.74
C ARG A 224 5.89 6.23 16.26
N ILE A 225 7.16 5.84 16.26
CA ILE A 225 8.24 6.70 15.80
C ILE A 225 8.11 6.91 14.29
N PHE A 226 7.90 5.84 13.51
CA PHE A 226 7.71 5.93 12.07
C PHE A 226 6.51 6.81 11.70
N GLU A 227 5.33 6.57 12.29
CA GLU A 227 4.13 7.36 12.01
C GLU A 227 4.32 8.84 12.31
N SER A 228 5.06 9.18 13.39
CA SER A 228 5.33 10.58 13.76
C SER A 228 6.31 11.30 12.82
N ALA A 229 6.96 10.58 11.92
CA ALA A 229 7.84 11.11 10.87
C ALA A 229 7.11 11.26 9.52
N CYS A 230 5.79 11.04 9.50
CA CYS A 230 4.99 11.00 8.27
C CYS A 230 3.79 11.95 8.32
N GLU A 231 3.38 12.41 7.16
CA GLU A 231 2.12 13.12 6.92
C GLU A 231 1.16 12.21 6.14
N LYS A 232 -0.10 12.12 6.61
CA LYS A 232 -1.16 11.36 5.93
C LYS A 232 -1.72 12.16 4.77
N TYR A 233 -2.07 11.47 3.69
CA TYR A 233 -2.73 12.07 2.54
C TYR A 233 -3.81 11.14 1.98
N THR A 234 -4.79 11.72 1.31
CA THR A 234 -5.75 11.02 0.46
C THR A 234 -5.89 11.79 -0.84
N VAL A 235 -5.68 11.10 -1.97
CA VAL A 235 -5.77 11.71 -3.31
C VAL A 235 -6.72 10.93 -4.18
N LYS A 236 -7.42 11.63 -5.10
CA LYS A 236 -8.16 10.99 -6.19
C LYS A 236 -7.20 10.41 -7.22
N VAL A 237 -7.66 9.34 -7.84
CA VAL A 237 -7.01 8.75 -9.02
C VAL A 237 -7.81 9.22 -10.22
N ASP A 238 -7.24 10.14 -10.99
CA ASP A 238 -7.81 10.62 -12.25
C ASP A 238 -7.42 9.67 -13.38
N TYR A 239 -8.41 9.30 -14.22
CA TYR A 239 -8.24 8.47 -15.42
C TYR A 239 -8.22 9.32 -16.67
#